data_c813b527ad7e4b56689a10560ae4420c
#
_entry.id   c813b527ad7e4b56689a10560ae4420c
#
_cell.length_a   1.000
_cell.length_b   1.000
_cell.length_c   1.000
_cell.angle_alpha   90.00
_cell.angle_beta   90.00
_cell.angle_gamma   90.00
#
_symmetry.space_group_name_H-M   'P 1'
#
loop_
_entity.id
_entity.type
_entity.pdbx_description
1 polymer ?
#
loop_
_entity_poly.entity_id
_entity_poly.type
_entity_poly.pdbx_seq_one_letter_code
_entity_poly.pdbx_strand_id
1 'polypeptide(L)'
;MHTLLRNRSIRTIVMGGLATIALIIAPQASAQQAGGSGSGLRISPVRTELTIKPGEAKSITITVQNVTSETKEFQAIINDFVAGDNEYGQPALILDADKYAPSHSLKRYIQEVPDVTIPAGQSKEVKVTVNIPRDASGGGYYGAVRFAPAGQGGANNITLSASVGSLILVKVPGTVEENLTITSFDVRKGEKGVSGSAFFTTNKDLYATVRFTNQGNVHEQPFGKVTVKKGGKTLQTIEINNLDPKSNVLPDSTRRFAVKLDKVGSWGKYTVEGNFGYGTGGKLLSASSSFYVVPMALIVLGLVLLALLLLAIFWLPRAIKRYNANVVRKARR
;
A
#
# COMPACT_ATOMS: atom_id res chain seq x y z
N MET A 1 30.77 -89.89 11.31
CA MET A 1 31.86 -88.91 11.57
C MET A 1 31.49 -87.59 10.91
N HIS A 2 31.30 -86.56 11.68
CA HIS A 2 31.30 -85.17 11.38
C HIS A 2 30.39 -84.59 10.28
N THR A 3 29.31 -84.02 10.69
CA THR A 3 29.01 -82.64 11.03
C THR A 3 29.12 -81.66 9.85
N LEU A 4 28.07 -81.02 9.50
CA LEU A 4 27.83 -79.59 9.76
C LEU A 4 26.51 -79.14 9.12
N LEU A 5 25.72 -78.61 10.00
CA LEU A 5 24.49 -77.85 9.74
C LEU A 5 24.72 -76.61 8.92
N ARG A 6 23.88 -76.34 7.96
CA ARG A 6 23.74 -74.96 7.42
C ARG A 6 22.29 -74.63 7.14
N ASN A 7 21.78 -73.85 8.04
CA ASN A 7 20.51 -73.18 7.96
C ASN A 7 20.40 -72.30 6.72
N ARG A 8 19.39 -72.50 5.91
CA ARG A 8 18.94 -71.55 4.91
C ARG A 8 17.49 -71.21 5.20
N SER A 9 17.29 -69.99 5.63
CA SER A 9 16.00 -69.34 5.81
C SER A 9 15.30 -69.15 4.49
N ILE A 10 14.10 -69.66 4.42
CA ILE A 10 13.15 -69.50 3.34
C ILE A 10 12.58 -68.09 3.37
N ARG A 11 12.79 -67.32 2.32
CA ARG A 11 12.10 -66.06 2.10
C ARG A 11 10.82 -66.36 1.36
N THR A 12 9.70 -66.20 2.05
CA THR A 12 8.36 -66.22 1.44
C THR A 12 8.10 -64.80 0.91
N ILE A 13 7.93 -64.68 -0.41
CA ILE A 13 7.48 -63.45 -1.08
C ILE A 13 5.96 -63.46 -1.03
N VAL A 14 5.36 -62.58 -0.25
CA VAL A 14 3.94 -62.21 -0.33
C VAL A 14 3.82 -61.02 -1.22
N MET A 15 3.36 -61.19 -2.46
CA MET A 15 2.89 -60.09 -3.31
C MET A 15 1.49 -59.67 -2.85
N GLY A 16 1.40 -58.63 -2.05
CA GLY A 16 0.15 -57.93 -1.75
C GLY A 16 0.04 -56.71 -2.61
N GLY A 17 -0.93 -56.70 -3.53
CA GLY A 17 -1.23 -55.52 -4.35
C GLY A 17 -1.79 -54.36 -3.53
N LEU A 18 -1.06 -53.26 -3.45
CA LEU A 18 -1.56 -51.99 -2.97
C LEU A 18 -2.05 -51.18 -4.19
N ALA A 19 -3.38 -51.10 -4.31
CA ALA A 19 -4.02 -50.12 -5.18
C ALA A 19 -3.85 -48.74 -4.55
N THR A 20 -2.95 -47.92 -5.07
CA THR A 20 -2.76 -46.52 -4.69
C THR A 20 -3.89 -45.70 -5.30
N ILE A 21 -4.88 -45.38 -4.48
CA ILE A 21 -5.87 -44.33 -4.79
C ILE A 21 -5.13 -42.99 -4.66
N ALA A 22 -4.69 -42.40 -5.76
CA ALA A 22 -4.21 -41.04 -5.84
C ALA A 22 -5.40 -40.09 -5.65
N LEU A 23 -5.60 -39.63 -4.41
CA LEU A 23 -6.51 -38.54 -4.12
C LEU A 23 -5.89 -37.28 -4.72
N ILE A 24 -6.43 -36.81 -5.85
CA ILE A 24 -6.08 -35.51 -6.43
C ILE A 24 -6.66 -34.46 -5.52
N ILE A 25 -5.84 -33.95 -4.58
CA ILE A 25 -6.11 -32.74 -3.83
C ILE A 25 -5.86 -31.58 -4.80
N ALA A 26 -6.91 -31.16 -5.51
CA ALA A 26 -6.87 -29.89 -6.22
C ALA A 26 -6.70 -28.78 -5.15
N PRO A 27 -5.73 -27.87 -5.28
CA PRO A 27 -5.69 -26.71 -4.42
C PRO A 27 -6.96 -25.91 -4.71
N GLN A 28 -7.87 -25.86 -3.75
CA GLN A 28 -8.94 -24.89 -3.76
C GLN A 28 -8.27 -23.51 -3.65
N ALA A 29 -8.23 -22.79 -4.76
CA ALA A 29 -7.93 -21.38 -4.75
C ALA A 29 -8.99 -20.72 -3.85
N SER A 30 -8.65 -20.48 -2.59
CA SER A 30 -9.41 -19.65 -1.70
C SER A 30 -9.44 -18.26 -2.35
N ALA A 31 -10.51 -17.95 -3.06
CA ALA A 31 -10.81 -16.59 -3.44
C ALA A 31 -10.81 -15.80 -2.14
N GLN A 32 -9.81 -14.94 -1.99
CA GLN A 32 -9.65 -14.08 -0.82
C GLN A 32 -10.89 -13.19 -0.76
N GLN A 33 -11.80 -13.59 0.09
CA GLN A 33 -13.06 -12.93 0.37
C GLN A 33 -12.72 -11.57 0.97
N ALA A 34 -12.85 -10.52 0.18
CA ALA A 34 -12.81 -9.15 0.70
C ALA A 34 -13.94 -9.05 1.73
N GLY A 35 -13.55 -9.22 3.00
CA GLY A 35 -14.49 -9.35 4.10
C GLY A 35 -15.15 -8.02 4.43
N GLY A 36 -16.41 -7.92 4.10
CA GLY A 36 -17.35 -6.99 4.74
C GLY A 36 -18.03 -7.71 5.90
N SER A 37 -17.31 -8.02 6.96
CA SER A 37 -17.85 -8.85 8.07
C SER A 37 -18.68 -8.06 9.11
N GLY A 38 -19.31 -6.94 8.74
CA GLY A 38 -20.13 -6.16 9.66
C GLY A 38 -21.49 -5.73 9.11
N SER A 39 -21.63 -5.57 7.79
CA SER A 39 -22.86 -5.01 7.17
C SER A 39 -23.84 -6.06 6.63
N GLY A 40 -23.42 -7.31 6.52
CA GLY A 40 -24.20 -8.33 5.83
C GLY A 40 -24.35 -8.09 4.32
N LEU A 41 -23.53 -7.23 3.74
CA LEU A 41 -23.55 -6.85 2.34
C LEU A 41 -22.21 -7.06 1.65
N ARG A 42 -22.29 -7.42 0.36
CA ARG A 42 -21.18 -7.35 -0.58
C ARG A 42 -21.57 -6.50 -1.78
N ILE A 43 -20.64 -5.72 -2.30
CA ILE A 43 -20.87 -4.84 -3.45
C ILE A 43 -19.79 -5.02 -4.51
N SER A 44 -20.17 -4.92 -5.78
CA SER A 44 -19.26 -4.99 -6.91
C SER A 44 -19.78 -4.14 -8.09
N PRO A 45 -18.94 -3.37 -8.76
CA PRO A 45 -17.53 -3.09 -8.44
C PRO A 45 -17.41 -2.15 -7.23
N VAL A 46 -16.32 -2.20 -6.51
CA VAL A 46 -16.03 -1.28 -5.39
C VAL A 46 -15.57 0.10 -5.87
N ARG A 47 -15.13 0.19 -7.11
CA ARG A 47 -14.72 1.44 -7.78
C ARG A 47 -15.00 1.37 -9.27
N THR A 48 -15.52 2.47 -9.82
CA THR A 48 -15.75 2.66 -11.25
C THR A 48 -15.18 4.00 -11.69
N GLU A 49 -14.46 4.02 -12.80
CA GLU A 49 -13.92 5.23 -13.42
C GLU A 49 -14.58 5.44 -14.78
N LEU A 50 -15.07 6.65 -15.03
CA LEU A 50 -15.81 7.01 -16.23
C LEU A 50 -15.26 8.30 -16.85
N THR A 51 -15.34 8.39 -18.17
CA THR A 51 -15.25 9.67 -18.87
C THR A 51 -16.63 9.99 -19.44
N ILE A 52 -17.18 11.15 -19.05
CA ILE A 52 -18.50 11.63 -19.48
C ILE A 52 -18.36 13.06 -19.98
N LYS A 53 -18.84 13.36 -21.19
CA LYS A 53 -18.79 14.72 -21.74
C LYS A 53 -19.88 15.60 -21.13
N PRO A 54 -19.69 16.94 -21.10
CA PRO A 54 -20.75 17.86 -20.72
C PRO A 54 -22.01 17.64 -21.57
N GLY A 55 -23.15 17.54 -20.91
CA GLY A 55 -24.45 17.25 -21.53
C GLY A 55 -24.75 15.78 -21.77
N GLU A 56 -23.85 14.86 -21.44
CA GLU A 56 -24.05 13.41 -21.55
C GLU A 56 -24.41 12.76 -20.23
N ALA A 57 -25.15 11.66 -20.32
CA ALA A 57 -25.43 10.77 -19.20
C ALA A 57 -24.84 9.39 -19.45
N LYS A 58 -24.29 8.76 -18.41
CA LYS A 58 -23.85 7.35 -18.44
C LYS A 58 -24.40 6.60 -17.24
N SER A 59 -24.74 5.35 -17.48
CA SER A 59 -25.19 4.44 -16.42
C SER A 59 -24.13 3.37 -16.17
N ILE A 60 -23.99 3.01 -14.90
CA ILE A 60 -23.22 1.86 -14.43
C ILE A 60 -24.15 0.91 -13.68
N THR A 61 -23.80 -0.35 -13.64
CA THR A 61 -24.50 -1.37 -12.87
C THR A 61 -23.66 -1.71 -11.64
N ILE A 62 -24.28 -1.64 -10.47
CA ILE A 62 -23.69 -2.05 -9.20
C ILE A 62 -24.45 -3.29 -8.74
N THR A 63 -23.73 -4.39 -8.54
CA THR A 63 -24.29 -5.61 -7.95
C THR A 63 -24.20 -5.53 -6.44
N VAL A 64 -25.35 -5.61 -5.78
CA VAL A 64 -25.46 -5.65 -4.31
C VAL A 64 -25.91 -7.05 -3.90
N GLN A 65 -25.14 -7.72 -3.05
CA GLN A 65 -25.43 -9.05 -2.54
C GLN A 65 -25.74 -9.01 -1.05
N ASN A 66 -26.87 -9.58 -0.67
CA ASN A 66 -27.20 -9.84 0.72
C ASN A 66 -26.51 -11.15 1.16
N VAL A 67 -25.54 -11.08 2.06
CA VAL A 67 -24.81 -12.26 2.58
C VAL A 67 -25.37 -12.75 3.92
N THR A 68 -26.53 -12.24 4.33
CA THR A 68 -27.22 -12.69 5.54
C THR A 68 -28.17 -13.86 5.25
N SER A 69 -28.71 -14.49 6.30
CA SER A 69 -29.69 -15.57 6.22
C SER A 69 -31.14 -15.11 6.11
N GLU A 70 -31.38 -13.79 6.05
CA GLU A 70 -32.74 -13.18 6.03
C GLU A 70 -32.90 -12.25 4.84
N THR A 71 -34.13 -12.10 4.35
CA THR A 71 -34.48 -11.04 3.39
C THR A 71 -34.32 -9.69 4.07
N LYS A 72 -33.58 -8.75 3.45
CA LYS A 72 -33.35 -7.41 3.99
C LYS A 72 -33.61 -6.33 2.95
N GLU A 73 -34.14 -5.22 3.43
CA GLU A 73 -34.18 -3.97 2.68
C GLU A 73 -32.91 -3.15 2.94
N PHE A 74 -32.40 -2.58 1.89
CA PHE A 74 -31.21 -1.74 1.94
C PHE A 74 -31.49 -0.39 1.33
N GLN A 75 -31.21 0.66 2.11
CA GLN A 75 -31.33 2.04 1.70
C GLN A 75 -30.12 2.45 0.88
N ALA A 76 -30.37 3.06 -0.28
CA ALA A 76 -29.33 3.65 -1.11
C ALA A 76 -29.00 5.07 -0.64
N ILE A 77 -27.71 5.36 -0.43
CA ILE A 77 -27.23 6.64 0.08
C ILE A 77 -26.15 7.16 -0.86
N ILE A 78 -26.35 8.35 -1.40
CA ILE A 78 -25.38 9.01 -2.29
C ILE A 78 -24.58 10.03 -1.48
N ASN A 79 -23.27 9.92 -1.53
CA ASN A 79 -22.34 10.83 -0.86
C ASN A 79 -21.26 11.30 -1.83
N ASP A 80 -20.71 12.47 -1.58
CA ASP A 80 -19.40 12.84 -2.13
C ASP A 80 -18.30 12.21 -1.29
N PHE A 81 -17.11 12.12 -1.86
CA PHE A 81 -15.90 11.82 -1.13
C PHE A 81 -14.74 12.71 -1.58
N VAL A 82 -13.82 12.92 -0.69
CA VAL A 82 -12.56 13.63 -0.88
C VAL A 82 -11.39 12.71 -0.49
N ALA A 83 -10.17 13.15 -0.68
CA ALA A 83 -9.02 12.46 -0.11
C ALA A 83 -9.11 12.47 1.42
N GLY A 84 -8.78 11.36 2.05
CA GLY A 84 -8.69 11.30 3.51
C GLY A 84 -7.43 12.02 4.02
N ASP A 85 -7.43 12.33 5.31
CA ASP A 85 -6.35 13.08 5.99
C ASP A 85 -5.02 12.34 6.03
N ASN A 86 -5.02 11.05 5.70
CA ASN A 86 -3.81 10.26 5.61
C ASN A 86 -3.35 10.11 4.15
N GLU A 87 -2.04 9.98 3.97
CA GLU A 87 -1.43 9.85 2.64
C GLU A 87 -1.55 8.44 2.02
N TYR A 88 -2.39 7.55 2.58
CA TYR A 88 -2.55 6.18 2.07
C TYR A 88 -3.58 6.05 0.95
N GLY A 89 -4.25 7.16 0.60
CA GLY A 89 -5.24 7.23 -0.47
C GLY A 89 -6.57 6.59 -0.10
N GLN A 90 -6.90 6.52 1.19
CA GLN A 90 -8.24 6.18 1.63
C GLN A 90 -9.17 7.37 1.38
N PRO A 91 -10.36 7.15 0.79
CA PRO A 91 -11.34 8.21 0.62
C PRO A 91 -11.98 8.57 1.96
N ALA A 92 -12.24 9.85 2.17
CA ALA A 92 -13.08 10.37 3.24
C ALA A 92 -14.46 10.71 2.67
N LEU A 93 -15.48 9.98 3.12
CA LEU A 93 -16.88 10.21 2.71
C LEU A 93 -17.46 11.42 3.45
N ILE A 94 -18.19 12.27 2.74
CA ILE A 94 -18.99 13.34 3.32
C ILE A 94 -20.34 12.73 3.71
N LEU A 95 -20.46 12.30 4.97
CA LEU A 95 -21.60 11.51 5.44
C LEU A 95 -22.87 12.32 5.65
N ASP A 96 -22.75 13.64 5.83
CA ASP A 96 -23.87 14.55 5.99
C ASP A 96 -24.70 14.60 4.68
N ALA A 97 -25.99 14.29 4.79
CA ALA A 97 -26.89 14.20 3.63
C ALA A 97 -27.03 15.55 2.91
N ASP A 98 -26.97 16.67 3.63
CA ASP A 98 -27.17 18.00 3.08
C ASP A 98 -25.87 18.65 2.59
N LYS A 99 -24.72 18.02 2.85
CA LYS A 99 -23.41 18.54 2.44
C LYS A 99 -22.94 17.94 1.13
N TYR A 100 -22.26 18.80 0.38
CA TYR A 100 -21.57 18.48 -0.86
C TYR A 100 -20.05 18.74 -0.68
N ALA A 101 -19.25 18.09 -1.47
CA ALA A 101 -17.85 18.45 -1.55
C ALA A 101 -17.73 19.91 -2.04
N PRO A 102 -16.81 20.73 -1.47
CA PRO A 102 -16.64 22.13 -1.85
C PRO A 102 -16.26 22.29 -3.33
N SER A 103 -15.51 21.34 -3.84
CA SER A 103 -15.16 21.17 -5.26
C SER A 103 -15.38 19.70 -5.64
N HIS A 104 -15.44 19.40 -6.93
CA HIS A 104 -15.47 18.03 -7.45
C HIS A 104 -16.66 17.15 -6.99
N SER A 105 -17.79 17.76 -6.60
CA SER A 105 -18.99 17.04 -6.15
C SER A 105 -19.64 16.27 -7.30
N LEU A 106 -19.65 14.95 -7.24
CA LEU A 106 -20.41 14.09 -8.15
C LEU A 106 -21.84 13.83 -7.69
N LYS A 107 -22.09 13.90 -6.38
CA LYS A 107 -23.41 13.70 -5.77
C LYS A 107 -24.49 14.56 -6.45
N ARG A 108 -24.15 15.78 -6.88
CA ARG A 108 -25.06 16.69 -7.60
C ARG A 108 -25.55 16.14 -8.94
N TYR A 109 -24.83 15.19 -9.53
CA TYR A 109 -25.01 14.67 -10.88
C TYR A 109 -25.44 13.20 -10.91
N ILE A 110 -25.45 12.52 -9.77
CA ILE A 110 -25.98 11.17 -9.64
C ILE A 110 -27.51 11.27 -9.49
N GLN A 111 -28.25 10.58 -10.38
CA GLN A 111 -29.69 10.46 -10.23
C GLN A 111 -30.03 9.65 -8.99
N GLU A 112 -31.24 9.90 -8.46
CA GLU A 112 -31.75 9.16 -7.32
C GLU A 112 -31.67 7.64 -7.55
N VAL A 113 -31.15 6.92 -6.56
CA VAL A 113 -30.99 5.47 -6.57
C VAL A 113 -32.02 4.89 -5.64
N PRO A 114 -32.93 4.00 -6.10
CA PRO A 114 -33.97 3.43 -5.27
C PRO A 114 -33.38 2.47 -4.22
N ASP A 115 -34.07 2.38 -3.10
CA ASP A 115 -33.88 1.35 -2.11
C ASP A 115 -34.13 -0.04 -2.69
N VAL A 116 -33.49 -1.06 -2.15
CA VAL A 116 -33.59 -2.41 -2.70
C VAL A 116 -33.83 -3.45 -1.62
N THR A 117 -34.83 -4.30 -1.84
CA THR A 117 -35.06 -5.50 -1.05
C THR A 117 -34.39 -6.68 -1.73
N ILE A 118 -33.53 -7.41 -0.99
CA ILE A 118 -32.77 -8.54 -1.48
C ILE A 118 -32.98 -9.75 -0.58
N PRO A 119 -33.45 -10.88 -1.12
CA PRO A 119 -33.60 -12.12 -0.35
C PRO A 119 -32.27 -12.63 0.19
N ALA A 120 -32.34 -13.51 1.20
CA ALA A 120 -31.15 -14.14 1.81
C ALA A 120 -30.21 -14.77 0.75
N GLY A 121 -28.94 -14.47 0.80
CA GLY A 121 -27.92 -14.99 -0.09
C GLY A 121 -28.00 -14.53 -1.57
N GLN A 122 -29.02 -13.76 -1.94
CA GLN A 122 -29.26 -13.30 -3.32
C GLN A 122 -28.52 -12.01 -3.64
N SER A 123 -28.41 -11.73 -4.94
CA SER A 123 -27.84 -10.49 -5.47
C SER A 123 -28.86 -9.73 -6.30
N LYS A 124 -28.76 -8.40 -6.31
CA LYS A 124 -29.56 -7.53 -7.17
C LYS A 124 -28.67 -6.52 -7.87
N GLU A 125 -28.93 -6.31 -9.15
CA GLU A 125 -28.27 -5.27 -9.94
C GLU A 125 -29.03 -3.95 -9.76
N VAL A 126 -28.27 -2.91 -9.45
CA VAL A 126 -28.78 -1.54 -9.28
C VAL A 126 -28.11 -0.67 -10.34
N LYS A 127 -28.94 -0.04 -11.16
CA LYS A 127 -28.50 0.91 -12.18
C LYS A 127 -28.31 2.27 -11.55
N VAL A 128 -27.10 2.83 -11.66
CA VAL A 128 -26.75 4.18 -11.21
C VAL A 128 -26.47 5.02 -12.44
N THR A 129 -27.18 6.12 -12.60
CA THR A 129 -27.03 7.03 -13.73
C THR A 129 -26.38 8.33 -13.27
N VAL A 130 -25.30 8.72 -13.94
CA VAL A 130 -24.63 10.01 -13.76
C VAL A 130 -24.97 10.88 -14.96
N ASN A 131 -25.50 12.07 -14.71
CA ASN A 131 -25.91 13.04 -15.74
C ASN A 131 -25.08 14.32 -15.59
N ILE A 132 -24.11 14.51 -16.46
CA ILE A 132 -23.24 15.70 -16.43
C ILE A 132 -23.93 16.82 -17.19
N PRO A 133 -24.21 17.98 -16.56
CA PRO A 133 -24.85 19.11 -17.22
C PRO A 133 -23.94 19.71 -18.31
N ARG A 134 -24.56 20.45 -19.26
CA ARG A 134 -23.81 21.02 -20.40
C ARG A 134 -22.80 22.09 -20.01
N ASP A 135 -23.03 22.76 -18.91
CA ASP A 135 -22.20 23.81 -18.33
C ASP A 135 -21.19 23.29 -17.29
N ALA A 136 -21.09 21.96 -17.11
CA ALA A 136 -20.12 21.38 -16.21
C ALA A 136 -18.68 21.69 -16.63
N SER A 137 -17.88 22.16 -15.70
CA SER A 137 -16.46 22.42 -15.91
C SER A 137 -15.69 21.13 -16.16
N GLY A 138 -14.64 21.22 -16.99
CA GLY A 138 -13.70 20.09 -17.15
C GLY A 138 -12.97 19.79 -15.85
N GLY A 139 -12.69 18.50 -15.59
CA GLY A 139 -12.01 18.06 -14.39
C GLY A 139 -12.54 16.73 -13.84
N GLY A 140 -12.16 16.41 -12.60
CA GLY A 140 -12.59 15.21 -11.88
C GLY A 140 -13.80 15.48 -10.99
N TYR A 141 -14.70 14.52 -10.87
CA TYR A 141 -15.85 14.56 -9.95
C TYR A 141 -15.92 13.23 -9.21
N TYR A 142 -16.20 13.27 -7.90
CA TYR A 142 -16.05 12.12 -7.01
C TYR A 142 -17.28 11.91 -6.14
N GLY A 143 -17.88 10.73 -6.24
CA GLY A 143 -19.06 10.35 -5.46
C GLY A 143 -19.04 8.87 -5.14
N ALA A 144 -19.91 8.49 -4.21
CA ALA A 144 -20.11 7.12 -3.78
C ALA A 144 -21.61 6.81 -3.67
N VAL A 145 -21.99 5.60 -4.09
CA VAL A 145 -23.29 5.04 -3.79
C VAL A 145 -23.10 3.95 -2.75
N ARG A 146 -23.69 4.14 -1.58
CA ARG A 146 -23.62 3.20 -0.45
C ARG A 146 -24.98 2.55 -0.21
N PHE A 147 -24.94 1.34 0.32
CA PHE A 147 -26.13 0.63 0.78
C PHE A 147 -25.98 0.31 2.26
N ALA A 148 -27.00 0.61 3.02
CA ALA A 148 -27.09 0.35 4.45
C ALA A 148 -28.40 -0.41 4.75
N PRO A 149 -28.45 -1.32 5.73
CA PRO A 149 -29.69 -1.95 6.13
C PRO A 149 -30.74 -0.89 6.54
N ALA A 150 -31.93 -0.97 5.96
CA ALA A 150 -33.04 -0.08 6.33
C ALA A 150 -33.59 -0.43 7.74
N GLY A 151 -34.12 0.57 8.46
CA GLY A 151 -34.86 0.34 9.68
C GLY A 151 -34.07 0.14 10.98
N GLN A 152 -32.77 0.42 11.00
CA GLN A 152 -31.94 0.33 12.22
C GLN A 152 -31.71 1.68 12.95
N GLY A 153 -32.58 2.64 12.77
CA GLY A 153 -32.53 3.96 13.40
C GLY A 153 -33.77 4.24 14.23
N GLY A 154 -33.99 3.55 15.35
CA GLY A 154 -34.91 3.97 16.39
C GLY A 154 -34.29 5.13 17.20
N ALA A 155 -35.10 6.11 17.61
CA ALA A 155 -34.69 7.37 18.26
C ALA A 155 -33.82 7.25 19.52
N ASN A 156 -33.53 6.05 20.01
CA ASN A 156 -32.72 5.79 21.22
C ASN A 156 -31.61 4.72 21.08
N ASN A 157 -31.37 4.17 19.87
CA ASN A 157 -30.27 3.23 19.67
C ASN A 157 -29.31 3.77 18.60
N ILE A 158 -28.09 4.11 19.01
CA ILE A 158 -26.96 4.31 18.11
C ILE A 158 -26.59 2.92 17.57
N THR A 159 -27.31 2.45 16.57
CA THR A 159 -26.92 1.25 15.85
C THR A 159 -25.87 1.68 14.83
N LEU A 160 -24.63 1.25 15.02
CA LEU A 160 -23.58 1.38 14.00
C LEU A 160 -24.01 0.53 12.79
N SER A 161 -24.76 1.13 11.90
CA SER A 161 -25.13 0.52 10.64
C SER A 161 -23.92 0.54 9.72
N ALA A 162 -23.22 -0.59 9.63
CA ALA A 162 -22.14 -0.76 8.68
C ALA A 162 -22.71 -0.70 7.26
N SER A 163 -22.31 0.28 6.47
CA SER A 163 -22.68 0.40 5.05
C SER A 163 -21.54 -0.02 4.16
N VAL A 164 -21.85 -0.53 2.97
CA VAL A 164 -20.88 -0.84 1.92
C VAL A 164 -21.18 0.05 0.71
N GLY A 165 -20.15 0.56 0.05
CA GLY A 165 -20.31 1.49 -1.06
C GLY A 165 -19.40 1.20 -2.25
N SER A 166 -19.83 1.71 -3.41
CA SER A 166 -19.07 1.78 -4.64
C SER A 166 -18.65 3.22 -4.90
N LEU A 167 -17.35 3.44 -5.11
CA LEU A 167 -16.80 4.74 -5.47
C LEU A 167 -16.94 4.97 -6.96
N ILE A 168 -17.35 6.16 -7.35
CA ILE A 168 -17.51 6.58 -8.73
C ILE A 168 -16.64 7.80 -8.96
N LEU A 169 -15.69 7.67 -9.89
CA LEU A 169 -14.80 8.72 -10.32
C LEU A 169 -15.14 9.07 -11.77
N VAL A 170 -15.44 10.33 -12.01
CA VAL A 170 -15.78 10.80 -13.35
C VAL A 170 -14.77 11.83 -13.79
N LYS A 171 -14.22 11.66 -15.00
CA LYS A 171 -13.45 12.67 -15.72
C LYS A 171 -14.36 13.35 -16.74
N VAL A 172 -14.54 14.65 -16.61
CA VAL A 172 -15.26 15.47 -17.56
C VAL A 172 -14.23 16.17 -18.47
N PRO A 173 -14.24 15.91 -19.81
CA PRO A 173 -13.38 16.61 -20.75
C PRO A 173 -13.66 18.12 -20.77
N GLY A 174 -12.62 18.90 -21.03
CA GLY A 174 -12.66 20.36 -21.07
C GLY A 174 -11.32 20.92 -20.60
N THR A 175 -11.36 21.98 -19.80
CA THR A 175 -10.14 22.52 -19.16
C THR A 175 -9.70 21.59 -18.06
N VAL A 176 -8.92 20.57 -18.41
CA VAL A 176 -8.35 19.59 -17.47
C VAL A 176 -6.91 19.97 -17.19
N GLU A 177 -6.61 20.21 -15.91
CA GLU A 177 -5.27 20.49 -15.42
C GLU A 177 -4.70 19.23 -14.77
N GLU A 178 -3.77 18.58 -15.48
CA GLU A 178 -2.99 17.46 -14.99
C GLU A 178 -1.68 18.02 -14.40
N ASN A 179 -1.62 18.16 -13.06
CA ASN A 179 -0.45 18.72 -12.37
C ASN A 179 -0.10 17.89 -11.15
N LEU A 180 0.75 16.90 -11.35
CA LEU A 180 1.28 16.03 -10.30
C LEU A 180 2.75 16.38 -10.03
N THR A 181 3.13 16.49 -8.77
CA THR A 181 4.50 16.81 -8.34
C THR A 181 5.00 15.76 -7.34
N ILE A 182 6.33 15.57 -7.29
CA ILE A 182 6.97 14.78 -6.23
C ILE A 182 7.36 15.75 -5.10
N THR A 183 6.69 15.63 -3.96
CA THR A 183 6.98 16.47 -2.77
C THR A 183 8.05 15.86 -1.87
N SER A 184 8.25 14.54 -1.89
CA SER A 184 9.40 13.88 -1.29
C SER A 184 9.69 12.53 -1.93
N PHE A 185 10.99 12.20 -1.98
CA PHE A 185 11.46 10.88 -2.36
C PHE A 185 12.62 10.50 -1.45
N ASP A 186 12.40 9.57 -0.55
CA ASP A 186 13.34 9.20 0.51
C ASP A 186 13.29 7.71 0.84
N VAL A 187 14.25 7.26 1.66
CA VAL A 187 14.26 5.90 2.21
C VAL A 187 13.90 5.95 3.68
N ARG A 188 13.07 4.99 4.13
CA ARG A 188 12.51 4.93 5.48
C ARG A 188 12.64 3.53 6.04
N LYS A 189 12.62 3.45 7.37
CA LYS A 189 12.48 2.18 8.07
C LYS A 189 10.99 1.90 8.32
N GLY A 190 10.51 0.77 7.80
CA GLY A 190 9.09 0.42 7.83
C GLY A 190 8.27 1.15 6.75
N GLU A 191 7.25 0.50 6.23
CA GLU A 191 6.36 1.04 5.20
C GLU A 191 5.69 2.35 5.62
N LYS A 192 5.28 2.42 6.88
CA LYS A 192 4.62 3.59 7.48
C LYS A 192 5.57 4.57 8.16
N GLY A 193 6.88 4.42 7.93
CA GLY A 193 7.88 5.32 8.53
C GLY A 193 7.55 6.79 8.29
N VAL A 194 7.60 7.61 9.35
CA VAL A 194 7.14 9.01 9.32
C VAL A 194 8.08 9.91 8.53
N SER A 195 9.39 9.74 8.70
CA SER A 195 10.42 10.57 8.03
C SER A 195 11.48 9.72 7.37
N GLY A 196 12.03 10.23 6.28
CA GLY A 196 13.19 9.66 5.61
C GLY A 196 14.45 9.77 6.46
N SER A 197 15.42 8.91 6.20
CA SER A 197 16.73 8.98 6.82
C SER A 197 17.81 8.74 5.77
N ALA A 198 18.92 9.44 5.93
CA ALA A 198 20.14 9.19 5.15
C ALA A 198 21.02 8.10 5.78
N PHE A 199 20.73 7.67 7.04
CA PHE A 199 21.52 6.68 7.77
C PHE A 199 20.65 5.60 8.40
N PHE A 200 21.07 4.34 8.23
CA PHE A 200 20.45 3.17 8.82
C PHE A 200 21.52 2.27 9.44
N THR A 201 21.21 1.69 10.59
CA THR A 201 22.09 0.73 11.28
C THR A 201 21.80 -0.72 10.89
N THR A 202 20.80 -0.93 10.06
CA THR A 202 20.40 -2.24 9.52
C THR A 202 19.84 -2.05 8.12
N ASN A 203 19.95 -3.08 7.29
CA ASN A 203 19.33 -3.15 5.96
C ASN A 203 17.94 -3.78 5.95
N LYS A 204 17.40 -4.11 7.12
CA LYS A 204 16.08 -4.73 7.24
C LYS A 204 14.97 -3.68 7.26
N ASP A 205 13.86 -4.02 6.63
CA ASP A 205 12.62 -3.23 6.58
C ASP A 205 12.84 -1.80 6.06
N LEU A 206 13.70 -1.67 5.05
CA LEU A 206 13.89 -0.43 4.31
C LEU A 206 12.90 -0.31 3.17
N TYR A 207 12.33 0.86 3.01
CA TYR A 207 11.35 1.18 1.96
C TYR A 207 11.76 2.48 1.25
N ALA A 208 11.79 2.45 -0.07
CA ALA A 208 11.77 3.69 -0.85
C ALA A 208 10.34 4.22 -0.87
N THR A 209 10.20 5.48 -0.52
CA THR A 209 8.91 6.14 -0.38
C THR A 209 8.87 7.38 -1.26
N VAL A 210 7.84 7.48 -2.08
CA VAL A 210 7.55 8.66 -2.88
C VAL A 210 6.22 9.26 -2.46
N ARG A 211 6.16 10.59 -2.35
CA ARG A 211 4.92 11.35 -2.16
C ARG A 211 4.62 12.13 -3.41
N PHE A 212 3.44 11.88 -3.96
CA PHE A 212 2.90 12.66 -5.06
C PHE A 212 1.83 13.59 -4.53
N THR A 213 1.95 14.86 -4.84
CA THR A 213 0.92 15.87 -4.58
C THR A 213 0.28 16.27 -5.90
N ASN A 214 -1.04 16.18 -5.95
CA ASN A 214 -1.84 16.56 -7.11
C ASN A 214 -2.39 17.97 -6.89
N GLN A 215 -1.90 18.90 -7.69
CA GLN A 215 -2.32 20.31 -7.74
C GLN A 215 -3.21 20.59 -8.96
N GLY A 216 -3.59 19.56 -9.67
CA GLY A 216 -4.51 19.63 -10.80
C GLY A 216 -5.96 19.49 -10.38
N ASN A 217 -6.88 19.51 -11.35
CA ASN A 217 -8.31 19.41 -11.14
C ASN A 217 -8.90 18.03 -11.49
N VAL A 218 -8.06 17.02 -11.74
CA VAL A 218 -8.45 15.64 -12.03
C VAL A 218 -7.57 14.66 -11.25
N HIS A 219 -8.12 13.49 -10.95
CA HIS A 219 -7.33 12.44 -10.31
C HIS A 219 -6.25 11.92 -11.25
N GLU A 220 -5.09 11.64 -10.69
CA GLU A 220 -3.92 11.14 -11.41
C GLU A 220 -3.52 9.74 -10.93
N GLN A 221 -3.02 8.93 -11.85
CA GLN A 221 -2.56 7.56 -11.59
C GLN A 221 -1.05 7.45 -11.87
N PRO A 222 -0.19 7.96 -10.98
CA PRO A 222 1.24 7.83 -11.19
C PRO A 222 1.65 6.36 -11.18
N PHE A 223 2.52 5.98 -12.11
CA PHE A 223 3.09 4.64 -12.21
C PHE A 223 4.56 4.75 -12.62
N GLY A 224 5.34 3.74 -12.35
CA GLY A 224 6.74 3.79 -12.76
C GLY A 224 7.62 2.81 -12.01
N LYS A 225 8.92 3.13 -11.94
CA LYS A 225 9.93 2.24 -11.38
C LYS A 225 10.83 2.96 -10.40
N VAL A 226 11.18 2.25 -9.33
CA VAL A 226 12.23 2.62 -8.39
C VAL A 226 13.40 1.67 -8.59
N THR A 227 14.58 2.23 -8.83
CA THR A 227 15.83 1.48 -9.03
C THR A 227 16.79 1.75 -7.89
N VAL A 228 17.30 0.68 -7.29
CA VAL A 228 18.32 0.73 -6.23
C VAL A 228 19.68 0.48 -6.83
N LYS A 229 20.65 1.35 -6.55
CA LYS A 229 22.03 1.26 -7.08
C LYS A 229 23.06 1.30 -5.96
N LYS A 230 24.20 0.64 -6.20
CA LYS A 230 25.42 0.75 -5.38
C LYS A 230 26.62 0.88 -6.30
N GLY A 231 27.40 1.95 -6.16
CA GLY A 231 28.56 2.21 -7.03
C GLY A 231 28.22 2.22 -8.52
N GLY A 232 27.06 2.78 -8.90
CA GLY A 232 26.56 2.82 -10.27
C GLY A 232 25.89 1.52 -10.78
N LYS A 233 26.09 0.38 -10.10
CA LYS A 233 25.47 -0.91 -10.47
C LYS A 233 24.05 -1.00 -9.94
N THR A 234 23.10 -1.35 -10.81
CA THR A 234 21.71 -1.65 -10.42
C THR A 234 21.63 -2.97 -9.65
N LEU A 235 21.03 -2.92 -8.47
CA LEU A 235 20.79 -4.08 -7.60
C LEU A 235 19.37 -4.59 -7.69
N GLN A 236 18.39 -3.67 -7.79
CA GLN A 236 16.98 -4.00 -7.80
C GLN A 236 16.21 -2.92 -8.57
N THR A 237 15.17 -3.35 -9.28
CA THR A 237 14.17 -2.46 -9.87
C THR A 237 12.80 -2.94 -9.43
N ILE A 238 11.96 -2.03 -8.96
CA ILE A 238 10.65 -2.34 -8.39
C ILE A 238 9.63 -1.42 -9.06
N GLU A 239 8.50 -1.96 -9.45
CA GLU A 239 7.39 -1.18 -10.01
C GLU A 239 6.54 -0.57 -8.90
N ILE A 240 6.04 0.65 -9.16
CA ILE A 240 5.09 1.35 -8.30
C ILE A 240 3.76 1.44 -9.01
N ASN A 241 2.69 1.20 -8.28
CA ASN A 241 1.31 1.37 -8.73
C ASN A 241 0.99 0.61 -10.03
N ASN A 242 1.46 -0.64 -10.10
CA ASN A 242 1.31 -1.51 -11.27
C ASN A 242 0.08 -2.43 -11.22
N LEU A 243 -0.74 -2.32 -10.18
CA LEU A 243 -1.98 -3.07 -10.05
C LEU A 243 -3.06 -2.51 -10.99
N ASP A 244 -4.01 -3.33 -11.38
CA ASP A 244 -5.19 -2.93 -12.13
C ASP A 244 -6.45 -3.13 -11.27
N PRO A 245 -7.23 -2.08 -11.04
CA PRO A 245 -7.02 -0.70 -11.43
C PRO A 245 -5.93 0.01 -10.58
N LYS A 246 -5.17 0.91 -11.22
CA LYS A 246 -4.16 1.72 -10.53
C LYS A 246 -4.75 2.58 -9.42
N SER A 247 -3.95 2.86 -8.42
CA SER A 247 -4.31 3.77 -7.33
C SER A 247 -4.28 5.23 -7.78
N ASN A 248 -5.26 6.01 -7.34
CA ASN A 248 -5.43 7.41 -7.69
C ASN A 248 -4.83 8.36 -6.67
N VAL A 249 -4.35 9.51 -7.12
CA VAL A 249 -4.07 10.71 -6.31
C VAL A 249 -5.15 11.72 -6.67
N LEU A 250 -6.04 12.00 -5.72
CA LEU A 250 -7.15 12.95 -5.93
C LEU A 250 -6.62 14.39 -5.99
N PRO A 251 -7.37 15.33 -6.61
CA PRO A 251 -7.03 16.75 -6.55
C PRO A 251 -6.83 17.25 -5.11
N ASP A 252 -5.99 18.25 -4.95
CA ASP A 252 -5.68 18.91 -3.66
C ASP A 252 -5.20 17.94 -2.57
N SER A 253 -4.60 16.81 -2.97
CA SER A 253 -4.15 15.80 -2.02
C SER A 253 -2.74 15.29 -2.27
N THR A 254 -2.17 14.74 -1.21
CA THR A 254 -0.89 14.02 -1.28
C THR A 254 -1.11 12.55 -1.01
N ARG A 255 -0.54 11.70 -1.87
CA ARG A 255 -0.55 10.26 -1.68
C ARG A 255 0.86 9.70 -1.65
N ARG A 256 1.11 8.82 -0.70
CA ARG A 256 2.36 8.12 -0.49
C ARG A 256 2.32 6.72 -1.08
N PHE A 257 3.38 6.36 -1.80
CA PHE A 257 3.65 5.01 -2.26
C PHE A 257 4.96 4.55 -1.64
N ALA A 258 4.99 3.33 -1.14
CA ALA A 258 6.18 2.74 -0.53
C ALA A 258 6.47 1.37 -1.14
N VAL A 259 7.73 1.12 -1.47
CA VAL A 259 8.18 -0.17 -2.01
C VAL A 259 9.36 -0.69 -1.22
N LYS A 260 9.35 -1.98 -0.90
CA LYS A 260 10.36 -2.62 -0.07
C LYS A 260 11.68 -2.79 -0.82
N LEU A 261 12.78 -2.50 -0.14
CA LEU A 261 14.13 -2.64 -0.67
C LEU A 261 14.77 -3.93 -0.14
N ASP A 262 14.69 -5.02 -0.92
CA ASP A 262 15.17 -6.34 -0.51
C ASP A 262 16.64 -6.61 -0.87
N LYS A 263 17.21 -5.86 -1.83
CA LYS A 263 18.59 -6.07 -2.32
C LYS A 263 19.60 -5.07 -1.75
N VAL A 264 19.29 -4.47 -0.60
CA VAL A 264 20.24 -3.60 0.11
C VAL A 264 21.16 -4.48 0.98
N GLY A 265 22.46 -4.36 0.79
CA GLY A 265 23.43 -5.09 1.59
C GLY A 265 23.64 -4.47 2.99
N SER A 266 24.45 -5.14 3.82
CA SER A 266 24.62 -4.79 5.23
C SER A 266 25.43 -3.49 5.46
N TRP A 267 26.13 -2.95 4.46
CA TRP A 267 26.91 -1.72 4.60
C TRP A 267 27.16 -1.00 3.27
N GLY A 268 27.42 0.31 3.35
CA GLY A 268 27.85 1.16 2.25
C GLY A 268 26.82 2.22 1.86
N LYS A 269 27.16 3.00 0.81
CA LYS A 269 26.29 4.01 0.21
C LYS A 269 25.44 3.38 -0.89
N TYR A 270 24.16 3.71 -0.88
CA TYR A 270 23.17 3.31 -1.87
C TYR A 270 22.47 4.54 -2.43
N THR A 271 22.02 4.44 -3.66
CA THR A 271 21.18 5.46 -4.32
C THR A 271 19.89 4.81 -4.78
N VAL A 272 18.77 5.45 -4.54
CA VAL A 272 17.47 5.12 -5.10
C VAL A 272 17.11 6.16 -6.14
N GLU A 273 16.67 5.72 -7.30
CA GLU A 273 16.21 6.56 -8.40
C GLU A 273 14.79 6.17 -8.74
N GLY A 274 13.91 7.15 -8.83
CA GLY A 274 12.51 6.98 -9.22
C GLY A 274 12.25 7.66 -10.57
N ASN A 275 11.59 6.94 -11.48
CA ASN A 275 11.11 7.46 -12.74
C ASN A 275 9.64 7.10 -12.88
N PHE A 276 8.78 8.10 -13.00
CA PHE A 276 7.33 7.94 -12.92
C PHE A 276 6.67 8.66 -14.08
N GLY A 277 5.63 8.04 -14.62
CA GLY A 277 4.74 8.62 -15.61
C GLY A 277 3.37 8.92 -15.01
N TYR A 278 2.67 9.94 -15.53
CA TYR A 278 1.30 10.26 -15.18
C TYR A 278 0.59 11.03 -16.29
N GLY A 279 -0.71 11.20 -16.14
CA GLY A 279 -1.53 11.98 -17.05
C GLY A 279 -1.74 11.34 -18.42
N THR A 280 -2.61 11.94 -19.20
CA THR A 280 -2.96 11.46 -20.56
C THR A 280 -1.85 11.69 -21.57
N GLY A 281 -1.01 12.72 -21.36
CA GLY A 281 0.14 13.05 -22.20
C GLY A 281 1.44 12.31 -21.86
N GLY A 282 1.42 11.39 -20.88
CA GLY A 282 2.62 10.64 -20.46
C GLY A 282 3.70 11.54 -19.86
N LYS A 283 3.32 12.52 -19.05
CA LYS A 283 4.25 13.41 -18.33
C LYS A 283 5.17 12.60 -17.43
N LEU A 284 6.44 12.98 -17.36
CA LEU A 284 7.46 12.26 -16.60
C LEU A 284 7.91 13.05 -15.38
N LEU A 285 8.09 12.33 -14.27
CA LEU A 285 8.67 12.83 -13.03
C LEU A 285 9.85 11.94 -12.65
N SER A 286 10.94 12.54 -12.21
CA SER A 286 12.12 11.80 -11.74
C SER A 286 12.59 12.36 -10.41
N ALA A 287 13.05 11.48 -9.54
CA ALA A 287 13.63 11.84 -8.25
C ALA A 287 14.76 10.88 -7.89
N SER A 288 15.70 11.34 -7.07
CA SER A 288 16.81 10.55 -6.59
C SER A 288 17.10 10.86 -5.13
N SER A 289 17.48 9.84 -4.38
CA SER A 289 17.91 9.97 -2.98
C SER A 289 19.03 9.01 -2.69
N SER A 290 19.93 9.37 -1.76
CA SER A 290 21.03 8.52 -1.33
C SER A 290 20.96 8.26 0.17
N PHE A 291 21.35 7.06 0.56
CA PHE A 291 21.39 6.66 1.96
C PHE A 291 22.59 5.75 2.26
N TYR A 292 22.91 5.64 3.53
CA TYR A 292 24.01 4.82 4.03
C TYR A 292 23.46 3.74 4.95
N VAL A 293 24.03 2.54 4.83
CA VAL A 293 23.85 1.48 5.81
C VAL A 293 25.16 1.27 6.53
N VAL A 294 25.20 1.48 7.84
CA VAL A 294 26.40 1.34 8.68
C VAL A 294 26.03 0.46 9.88
N PRO A 295 26.45 -0.82 9.90
CA PRO A 295 26.15 -1.72 11.02
C PRO A 295 26.61 -1.16 12.37
N MET A 296 25.79 -1.31 13.39
CA MET A 296 26.10 -0.83 14.76
C MET A 296 27.47 -1.32 15.25
N ALA A 297 27.84 -2.56 14.90
CA ALA A 297 29.14 -3.12 15.25
C ALA A 297 30.32 -2.29 14.73
N LEU A 298 30.24 -1.75 13.52
CA LEU A 298 31.28 -0.89 12.96
C LEU A 298 31.33 0.46 13.66
N ILE A 299 30.19 1.00 14.06
CA ILE A 299 30.12 2.27 14.81
C ILE A 299 30.78 2.08 16.18
N VAL A 300 30.44 1.01 16.90
CA VAL A 300 31.05 0.68 18.21
C VAL A 300 32.54 0.46 18.07
N LEU A 301 32.97 -0.32 17.07
CA LEU A 301 34.39 -0.54 16.80
C LEU A 301 35.14 0.78 16.54
N GLY A 302 34.55 1.67 15.72
CA GLY A 302 35.12 2.97 15.45
C GLY A 302 35.26 3.84 16.70
N LEU A 303 34.26 3.84 17.57
CA LEU A 303 34.30 4.55 18.86
C LEU A 303 35.36 3.99 19.80
N VAL A 304 35.49 2.66 19.88
CA VAL A 304 36.55 2.01 20.68
C VAL A 304 37.94 2.38 20.16
N LEU A 305 38.14 2.31 18.86
CA LEU A 305 39.44 2.69 18.24
C LEU A 305 39.76 4.18 18.48
N LEU A 306 38.76 5.05 18.38
CA LEU A 306 38.90 6.47 18.67
C LEU A 306 39.27 6.70 20.14
N ALA A 307 38.60 6.01 21.07
CA ALA A 307 38.90 6.10 22.52
C ALA A 307 40.35 5.63 22.81
N LEU A 308 40.77 4.51 22.21
CA LEU A 308 42.15 4.01 22.34
C LEU A 308 43.19 5.00 21.77
N LEU A 309 42.90 5.62 20.63
CA LEU A 309 43.77 6.64 20.01
C LEU A 309 43.90 7.86 20.93
N LEU A 310 42.78 8.38 21.48
CA LEU A 310 42.79 9.50 22.42
C LEU A 310 43.58 9.15 23.68
N LEU A 311 43.40 7.93 24.21
CA LEU A 311 44.14 7.45 25.37
C LEU A 311 45.65 7.36 25.07
N ALA A 312 46.02 6.87 23.88
CA ALA A 312 47.42 6.83 23.45
C ALA A 312 48.03 8.25 23.34
N ILE A 313 47.32 9.20 22.73
CA ILE A 313 47.79 10.58 22.55
C ILE A 313 47.99 11.30 23.91
N PHE A 314 47.05 11.14 24.84
CA PHE A 314 47.08 11.87 26.08
C PHE A 314 47.78 11.18 27.22
N TRP A 315 47.75 9.86 27.31
CA TRP A 315 48.34 9.07 28.43
C TRP A 315 49.76 8.60 28.16
N LEU A 316 50.08 8.15 26.92
CA LEU A 316 51.40 7.57 26.57
C LEU A 316 52.56 8.57 26.81
N PRO A 317 52.47 9.84 26.39
CA PRO A 317 53.55 10.82 26.66
C PRO A 317 53.76 11.06 28.17
N ARG A 318 52.66 11.04 28.95
CA ARG A 318 52.75 11.20 30.38
C ARG A 318 53.39 9.98 31.07
N ALA A 319 53.05 8.77 30.62
CA ALA A 319 53.62 7.54 31.10
C ALA A 319 55.09 7.42 30.78
N ILE A 320 55.52 7.77 29.54
CA ILE A 320 56.90 7.78 29.13
C ILE A 320 57.73 8.79 29.96
N LYS A 321 57.22 10.01 30.17
CA LYS A 321 57.89 10.99 31.01
C LYS A 321 58.09 10.50 32.46
N ARG A 322 57.06 9.87 33.03
CA ARG A 322 57.15 9.28 34.39
C ARG A 322 58.16 8.11 34.46
N TYR A 323 58.12 7.23 33.47
CA TYR A 323 59.06 6.12 33.36
C TYR A 323 60.52 6.61 33.27
N ASN A 324 60.80 7.54 32.37
CA ASN A 324 62.15 8.12 32.20
C ASN A 324 62.62 8.86 33.45
N ALA A 325 61.74 9.59 34.14
CA ALA A 325 62.08 10.23 35.41
C ALA A 325 62.43 9.18 36.52
N ASN A 326 61.73 8.05 36.57
CA ASN A 326 62.04 6.98 37.51
C ASN A 326 63.34 6.24 37.19
N VAL A 327 63.65 6.02 35.92
CA VAL A 327 64.91 5.40 35.47
C VAL A 327 66.11 6.30 35.85
N VAL A 328 66.02 7.61 35.58
CA VAL A 328 67.08 8.57 35.95
C VAL A 328 67.23 8.65 37.45
N ARG A 329 66.17 8.58 38.26
CA ARG A 329 66.27 8.54 39.72
C ARG A 329 66.94 7.27 40.26
N LYS A 330 66.70 6.11 39.64
CA LYS A 330 67.38 4.86 40.01
C LYS A 330 68.83 4.83 39.63
N ALA A 331 69.22 5.47 38.56
CA ALA A 331 70.63 5.55 38.09
C ALA A 331 71.47 6.56 38.89
N ARG A 332 70.83 7.42 39.69
CA ARG A 332 71.53 8.39 40.59
C ARG A 332 71.65 7.94 42.05
N ARG A 333 71.14 6.77 42.39
CA ARG A 333 71.37 6.06 43.66
C ARG A 333 72.38 4.95 43.47
#